data_e6d13ce2bc69023ef130e2887e6caeb4
#
_entry.id   e6d13ce2bc69023ef130e2887e6caeb4
#
_cell.length_a   1.000
_cell.length_b   1.000
_cell.length_c   1.000
_cell.angle_alpha   90.00
_cell.angle_beta   90.00
_cell.angle_gamma   90.00
#
_symmetry.space_group_name_H-M   'P 1'
#
loop_
_entity.id
_entity.type
_entity.pdbx_description
1 polymer ?
#
loop_
_entity_poly.entity_id
_entity_poly.type
_entity_poly.pdbx_seq_one_letter_code
_entity_poly.pdbx_strand_id
1 'polypeptide(L)'
;MKKRKPRCKRIFSVGIVFSLLFSTLVGRLFYVMSIHGSNYRALAVQQQTKSIPIAPYRGEILDRNGLQLALSINVYRVDADLTVLNKYLVDNKIPEGQAAEKLAKILNVKNSDVEKILNTQNSEGKLLQFVSLKRQVEQGEIDSINNLKYKGIIISSDVKRIYPNDAFLSQVLGHINLNGSGVNGVELSYNNYLAGTPGVKVVQLDKNSNELPYTEAVTVNPINGKNLTLTINEQIQELAERVAKETLEENGAKSVSITIMNPNNGEVLAMANSPGYNLNKPYAKGNTSSQAEATWRNTAVSDVFEPGSIFKVIMAAAGLQYNSVTDKYLFTNNGSIKIGNKTLYNDNKEKYGVETFSDILKNSDNVGFITLGQMIGKENLYKFAKNAGIGKKTNIDLPGEGTGLIKDLKSITPLDLATMSYGQGVAVTQIQYMAAFNAVANGGTLITPHVMKEISHNINGKTVVDNQYSNFNKRTIMSSDKAALLRTYLESVVKKGTAAGTYMDGYHIGGKTGTANKVDSVSGGYISGKYISSFAGMAPASNPKVSLIVTIEEPNSDNYYAAQTAVPASKKIFSELFTIMGISPDSANSAVNKNATNKK
;
A
#
# COMPACT_ATOMS: atom_id res chain seq x y z
N MET A 1 -52.81 -2.31 -101.07
CA MET A 1 -53.13 -2.16 -99.65
C MET A 1 -52.20 -3.06 -98.77
N LYS A 2 -51.20 -2.42 -98.07
CA LYS A 2 -50.32 -3.09 -97.16
C LYS A 2 -51.04 -3.22 -95.79
N LYS A 3 -51.33 -4.44 -95.32
CA LYS A 3 -51.90 -4.67 -93.98
C LYS A 3 -50.87 -4.32 -92.93
N ARG A 4 -51.16 -3.31 -92.12
CA ARG A 4 -50.42 -2.99 -90.90
C ARG A 4 -50.64 -4.13 -89.88
N LYS A 5 -49.59 -4.94 -89.61
CA LYS A 5 -49.61 -5.89 -88.53
C LYS A 5 -49.70 -5.18 -87.19
N PRO A 6 -50.47 -5.71 -86.24
CA PRO A 6 -50.87 -4.97 -85.06
C PRO A 6 -49.70 -4.69 -84.09
N ARG A 7 -49.47 -3.44 -83.79
CA ARG A 7 -48.59 -2.97 -82.70
C ARG A 7 -48.98 -3.57 -81.33
N CYS A 8 -50.23 -4.02 -81.17
CA CYS A 8 -50.76 -4.63 -79.95
C CYS A 8 -50.00 -5.91 -79.48
N LYS A 9 -49.50 -6.79 -80.43
CA LYS A 9 -48.76 -7.99 -80.00
C LYS A 9 -47.46 -7.64 -79.33
N ARG A 10 -46.74 -6.62 -79.75
CA ARG A 10 -45.51 -6.19 -79.12
C ARG A 10 -45.74 -5.52 -77.77
N ILE A 11 -46.80 -4.72 -77.63
CA ILE A 11 -47.20 -4.10 -76.35
C ILE A 11 -47.63 -5.20 -75.35
N PHE A 12 -48.36 -6.20 -75.78
CA PHE A 12 -48.78 -7.33 -74.98
C PHE A 12 -47.61 -8.20 -74.52
N SER A 13 -46.65 -8.48 -75.43
CA SER A 13 -45.41 -9.20 -75.06
C SER A 13 -44.55 -8.43 -74.06
N VAL A 14 -44.42 -7.10 -74.20
CA VAL A 14 -43.72 -6.22 -73.25
C VAL A 14 -44.46 -6.23 -71.93
N GLY A 15 -45.80 -6.14 -71.90
CA GLY A 15 -46.62 -6.24 -70.70
C GLY A 15 -46.45 -7.55 -69.94
N ILE A 16 -46.37 -8.68 -70.65
CA ILE A 16 -46.09 -10.00 -70.04
C ILE A 16 -44.71 -10.04 -69.38
N VAL A 17 -43.67 -9.53 -70.07
CA VAL A 17 -42.30 -9.45 -69.51
C VAL A 17 -42.27 -8.62 -68.25
N PHE A 18 -42.89 -7.42 -68.27
CA PHE A 18 -42.98 -6.58 -67.06
C PHE A 18 -43.76 -7.23 -65.93
N SER A 19 -44.88 -7.92 -66.22
CA SER A 19 -45.63 -8.64 -65.20
C SER A 19 -44.84 -9.78 -64.61
N LEU A 20 -44.08 -10.53 -65.42
CA LEU A 20 -43.17 -11.58 -64.92
C LEU A 20 -42.04 -11.02 -64.04
N LEU A 21 -41.42 -9.93 -64.44
CA LEU A 21 -40.38 -9.25 -63.65
C LEU A 21 -40.97 -8.74 -62.33
N PHE A 22 -42.16 -8.13 -62.39
CA PHE A 22 -42.84 -7.66 -61.17
C PHE A 22 -43.24 -8.80 -60.24
N SER A 23 -43.79 -9.90 -60.78
CA SER A 23 -44.11 -11.09 -59.99
C SER A 23 -42.86 -11.73 -59.34
N THR A 24 -41.73 -11.72 -60.06
CA THR A 24 -40.43 -12.19 -59.52
C THR A 24 -39.98 -11.30 -58.38
N LEU A 25 -40.08 -9.96 -58.53
CA LEU A 25 -39.76 -8.97 -57.49
C LEU A 25 -40.67 -9.16 -56.23
N VAL A 26 -41.99 -9.30 -56.44
CA VAL A 26 -42.94 -9.58 -55.34
C VAL A 26 -42.63 -10.91 -54.65
N GLY A 27 -42.34 -11.95 -55.43
CA GLY A 27 -41.96 -13.25 -54.89
C GLY A 27 -40.64 -13.18 -54.08
N ARG A 28 -39.65 -12.40 -54.60
CA ARG A 28 -38.41 -12.13 -53.89
C ARG A 28 -38.60 -11.35 -52.60
N LEU A 29 -39.49 -10.33 -52.66
CA LEU A 29 -39.80 -9.52 -51.48
C LEU A 29 -40.53 -10.36 -50.41
N PHE A 30 -41.48 -11.19 -50.83
CA PHE A 30 -42.17 -12.15 -49.94
C PHE A 30 -41.17 -13.13 -49.30
N TYR A 31 -40.27 -13.70 -50.11
CA TYR A 31 -39.21 -14.59 -49.62
C TYR A 31 -38.35 -13.92 -48.55
N VAL A 32 -37.87 -12.68 -48.81
CA VAL A 32 -37.03 -11.92 -47.86
C VAL A 32 -37.82 -11.55 -46.60
N MET A 33 -39.08 -11.09 -46.74
CA MET A 33 -39.87 -10.63 -45.60
C MET A 33 -40.42 -11.78 -44.74
N SER A 34 -40.89 -12.88 -45.36
CA SER A 34 -41.62 -13.93 -44.66
C SER A 34 -40.73 -15.12 -44.26
N ILE A 35 -39.70 -15.46 -45.07
CA ILE A 35 -38.84 -16.63 -44.80
C ILE A 35 -37.54 -16.21 -44.08
N HIS A 36 -36.95 -15.11 -44.49
CA HIS A 36 -35.69 -14.64 -43.91
C HIS A 36 -35.85 -13.39 -43.04
N GLY A 37 -37.03 -12.85 -42.87
CA GLY A 37 -37.30 -11.61 -42.15
C GLY A 37 -36.85 -11.66 -40.70
N SER A 38 -37.05 -12.78 -40.00
CA SER A 38 -36.59 -13.00 -38.63
C SER A 38 -35.09 -13.00 -38.53
N ASN A 39 -34.38 -13.68 -39.45
CA ASN A 39 -32.93 -13.74 -39.49
C ASN A 39 -32.28 -12.38 -39.78
N TYR A 40 -32.83 -11.67 -40.77
CA TYR A 40 -32.34 -10.31 -41.10
C TYR A 40 -32.64 -9.32 -39.98
N ARG A 41 -33.76 -9.46 -39.29
CA ARG A 41 -34.07 -8.64 -38.11
C ARG A 41 -33.12 -8.95 -36.97
N ALA A 42 -32.78 -10.21 -36.72
CA ALA A 42 -31.81 -10.61 -35.70
C ALA A 42 -30.43 -10.07 -36.02
N LEU A 43 -29.96 -10.18 -37.26
CA LEU A 43 -28.69 -9.61 -37.72
C LEU A 43 -28.65 -8.08 -37.59
N ALA A 44 -29.74 -7.38 -37.95
CA ALA A 44 -29.84 -5.93 -37.79
C ALA A 44 -29.81 -5.51 -36.32
N VAL A 45 -30.55 -6.22 -35.45
CA VAL A 45 -30.50 -5.99 -34.00
C VAL A 45 -29.07 -6.24 -33.47
N GLN A 46 -28.42 -7.30 -33.88
CA GLN A 46 -27.07 -7.60 -33.49
C GLN A 46 -26.05 -6.52 -33.93
N GLN A 47 -26.20 -5.98 -35.12
CA GLN A 47 -25.35 -4.87 -35.62
C GLN A 47 -25.63 -3.54 -34.92
N GLN A 48 -26.86 -3.28 -34.51
CA GLN A 48 -27.27 -2.05 -33.84
C GLN A 48 -27.05 -2.08 -32.33
N THR A 49 -26.99 -3.29 -31.73
CA THR A 49 -26.88 -3.45 -30.28
C THR A 49 -25.44 -3.30 -29.83
N LYS A 50 -25.21 -2.41 -28.87
CA LYS A 50 -23.93 -2.24 -28.18
C LYS A 50 -24.09 -2.44 -26.69
N SER A 51 -23.09 -3.11 -26.10
CA SER A 51 -22.97 -3.25 -24.65
C SER A 51 -22.01 -2.19 -24.13
N ILE A 52 -22.51 -1.29 -23.31
CA ILE A 52 -21.71 -0.22 -22.68
C ILE A 52 -21.47 -0.64 -21.23
N PRO A 53 -20.22 -0.86 -20.80
CA PRO A 53 -19.93 -1.18 -19.41
C PRO A 53 -20.22 0.03 -18.51
N ILE A 54 -20.89 -0.22 -17.37
CA ILE A 54 -21.09 0.78 -16.32
C ILE A 54 -20.07 0.50 -15.23
N ALA A 55 -19.17 1.44 -14.98
CA ALA A 55 -18.15 1.30 -13.96
C ALA A 55 -18.79 1.32 -12.56
N PRO A 56 -18.41 0.39 -11.65
CA PRO A 56 -18.81 0.45 -10.26
C PRO A 56 -18.02 1.53 -9.54
N TYR A 57 -18.56 2.09 -8.47
CA TYR A 57 -17.75 2.83 -7.51
C TYR A 57 -16.85 1.86 -6.76
N ARG A 58 -15.55 2.16 -6.77
CA ARG A 58 -14.61 1.45 -5.90
C ARG A 58 -14.88 1.85 -4.45
N GLY A 59 -14.93 0.88 -3.54
CA GLY A 59 -15.18 1.10 -2.12
C GLY A 59 -14.22 2.12 -1.50
N GLU A 60 -14.68 2.85 -0.53
CA GLU A 60 -13.88 3.83 0.21
C GLU A 60 -12.85 3.14 1.09
N ILE A 61 -11.71 3.81 1.31
CA ILE A 61 -10.74 3.44 2.35
C ILE A 61 -10.81 4.52 3.43
N LEU A 62 -11.05 4.07 4.65
CA LEU A 62 -11.26 4.93 5.82
C LEU A 62 -10.16 4.69 6.86
N ASP A 63 -9.83 5.72 7.63
CA ASP A 63 -9.06 5.55 8.87
C ASP A 63 -9.93 4.85 9.94
N ARG A 64 -9.35 4.56 11.10
CA ARG A 64 -10.05 3.88 12.21
C ARG A 64 -11.27 4.64 12.75
N ASN A 65 -11.37 5.95 12.52
CA ASN A 65 -12.39 6.87 12.99
C ASN A 65 -13.41 7.25 11.90
N GLY A 66 -13.24 6.71 10.68
CA GLY A 66 -14.15 6.95 9.55
C GLY A 66 -13.74 8.12 8.64
N LEU A 67 -12.54 8.70 8.80
CA LEU A 67 -12.02 9.70 7.87
C LEU A 67 -11.70 9.05 6.51
N GLN A 68 -12.13 9.70 5.43
CA GLN A 68 -11.91 9.21 4.07
C GLN A 68 -10.45 9.41 3.63
N LEU A 69 -9.75 8.31 3.42
CA LEU A 69 -8.37 8.29 2.90
C LEU A 69 -8.31 8.08 1.39
N ALA A 70 -9.30 7.39 0.82
CA ALA A 70 -9.47 7.22 -0.61
C ALA A 70 -10.94 7.04 -0.96
N LEU A 71 -11.41 7.76 -1.99
CA LEU A 71 -12.79 7.72 -2.45
C LEU A 71 -12.88 7.73 -3.97
N SER A 72 -14.05 7.40 -4.50
CA SER A 72 -14.35 7.43 -5.93
C SER A 72 -15.31 8.55 -6.26
N ILE A 73 -15.02 9.33 -7.29
CA ILE A 73 -15.87 10.41 -7.80
C ILE A 73 -16.33 10.13 -9.23
N ASN A 74 -17.48 10.69 -9.59
CA ASN A 74 -17.98 10.66 -10.96
C ASN A 74 -17.14 11.58 -11.84
N VAL A 75 -16.77 11.06 -12.98
CA VAL A 75 -16.13 11.76 -14.07
C VAL A 75 -16.69 11.22 -15.38
N TYR A 76 -16.10 11.62 -16.51
CA TYR A 76 -16.53 11.18 -17.82
C TYR A 76 -15.39 10.51 -18.59
N ARG A 77 -15.79 9.76 -19.60
CA ARG A 77 -14.94 9.20 -20.63
C ARG A 77 -15.36 9.76 -21.96
N VAL A 78 -14.40 10.16 -22.77
CA VAL A 78 -14.62 10.66 -24.13
C VAL A 78 -14.05 9.63 -25.10
N ASP A 79 -14.93 9.06 -25.90
CA ASP A 79 -14.63 8.11 -26.97
C ASP A 79 -15.02 8.72 -28.32
N ALA A 80 -14.59 8.13 -29.43
CA ALA A 80 -14.96 8.54 -30.77
C ALA A 80 -15.34 7.34 -31.65
N ASP A 81 -16.43 7.47 -32.38
CA ASP A 81 -16.70 6.68 -33.59
C ASP A 81 -15.99 7.38 -34.75
N LEU A 82 -14.84 6.84 -35.16
CA LEU A 82 -14.01 7.49 -36.18
C LEU A 82 -14.69 7.54 -37.54
N THR A 83 -15.58 6.61 -37.86
CA THR A 83 -16.31 6.60 -39.14
C THR A 83 -17.28 7.80 -39.21
N VAL A 84 -18.02 8.01 -38.12
CA VAL A 84 -18.99 9.11 -38.03
C VAL A 84 -18.27 10.46 -37.91
N LEU A 85 -17.23 10.52 -37.08
CA LEU A 85 -16.45 11.75 -36.88
C LEU A 85 -15.76 12.20 -38.18
N ASN A 86 -15.07 11.29 -38.87
CA ASN A 86 -14.40 11.63 -40.14
C ASN A 86 -15.39 12.11 -41.20
N LYS A 87 -16.54 11.43 -41.36
CA LYS A 87 -17.59 11.89 -42.26
C LYS A 87 -18.06 13.29 -41.90
N TYR A 88 -18.30 13.57 -40.60
CA TYR A 88 -18.70 14.91 -40.15
C TYR A 88 -17.65 15.97 -40.48
N LEU A 89 -16.35 15.67 -40.25
CA LEU A 89 -15.25 16.59 -40.54
C LEU A 89 -15.16 16.91 -42.03
N VAL A 90 -15.28 15.90 -42.90
CA VAL A 90 -15.29 16.07 -44.36
C VAL A 90 -16.49 16.89 -44.82
N ASP A 91 -17.71 16.56 -44.37
CA ASP A 91 -18.95 17.24 -44.75
C ASP A 91 -18.92 18.74 -44.35
N ASN A 92 -18.26 19.08 -43.25
CA ASN A 92 -18.13 20.45 -42.73
C ASN A 92 -16.81 21.14 -43.12
N LYS A 93 -15.99 20.54 -43.98
CA LYS A 93 -14.70 21.07 -44.48
C LYS A 93 -13.73 21.41 -43.32
N ILE A 94 -13.73 20.63 -42.25
CA ILE A 94 -12.82 20.80 -41.11
C ILE A 94 -11.60 19.89 -41.34
N PRO A 95 -10.37 20.44 -41.45
CA PRO A 95 -9.17 19.61 -41.53
C PRO A 95 -9.00 18.73 -40.28
N GLU A 96 -8.65 17.47 -40.46
CA GLU A 96 -8.47 16.50 -39.36
C GLU A 96 -7.44 16.98 -38.34
N GLY A 97 -6.30 17.55 -38.79
CA GLY A 97 -5.28 18.11 -37.90
C GLY A 97 -5.82 19.27 -37.04
N GLN A 98 -6.74 20.09 -37.57
CA GLN A 98 -7.40 21.16 -36.79
C GLN A 98 -8.36 20.57 -35.74
N ALA A 99 -9.06 19.51 -36.11
CA ALA A 99 -9.94 18.81 -35.17
C ALA A 99 -9.11 18.13 -34.06
N ALA A 100 -8.01 17.47 -34.41
CA ALA A 100 -7.08 16.88 -33.47
C ALA A 100 -6.49 17.92 -32.51
N GLU A 101 -6.05 19.07 -33.00
CA GLU A 101 -5.51 20.16 -32.19
C GLU A 101 -6.52 20.69 -31.16
N LYS A 102 -7.77 20.94 -31.62
CA LYS A 102 -8.84 21.38 -30.70
C LYS A 102 -9.18 20.38 -29.65
N LEU A 103 -9.31 19.09 -30.00
CA LEU A 103 -9.57 18.00 -29.07
C LEU A 103 -8.40 17.86 -28.09
N ALA A 104 -7.16 17.86 -28.58
CA ALA A 104 -5.95 17.75 -27.76
C ALA A 104 -5.85 18.89 -26.73
N LYS A 105 -6.15 20.12 -27.15
CA LYS A 105 -6.13 21.30 -26.27
C LYS A 105 -7.18 21.21 -25.17
N ILE A 106 -8.42 20.82 -25.50
CA ILE A 106 -9.52 20.70 -24.53
C ILE A 106 -9.22 19.55 -23.57
N LEU A 107 -8.80 18.40 -24.09
CA LEU A 107 -8.53 17.19 -23.29
C LEU A 107 -7.18 17.22 -22.58
N ASN A 108 -6.38 18.27 -22.75
CA ASN A 108 -5.03 18.41 -22.18
C ASN A 108 -4.15 17.17 -22.43
N VAL A 109 -4.09 16.73 -23.69
CA VAL A 109 -3.25 15.62 -24.18
C VAL A 109 -2.37 16.10 -25.35
N LYS A 110 -1.39 15.31 -25.75
CA LYS A 110 -0.53 15.68 -26.88
C LYS A 110 -1.30 15.59 -28.20
N ASN A 111 -1.12 16.58 -29.08
CA ASN A 111 -1.75 16.57 -30.40
C ASN A 111 -1.39 15.31 -31.20
N SER A 112 -0.12 14.90 -31.17
CA SER A 112 0.35 13.70 -31.86
C SER A 112 -0.35 12.41 -31.42
N ASP A 113 -0.80 12.34 -30.15
CA ASP A 113 -1.50 11.17 -29.63
C ASP A 113 -2.94 11.15 -30.14
N VAL A 114 -3.60 12.32 -30.18
CA VAL A 114 -4.96 12.44 -30.76
C VAL A 114 -4.93 12.13 -32.26
N GLU A 115 -3.97 12.67 -33.03
CA GLU A 115 -3.81 12.36 -34.46
C GLU A 115 -3.64 10.86 -34.72
N LYS A 116 -2.81 10.18 -33.92
CA LYS A 116 -2.67 8.71 -34.01
C LYS A 116 -3.98 7.98 -33.74
N ILE A 117 -4.72 8.42 -32.71
CA ILE A 117 -6.01 7.81 -32.35
C ILE A 117 -7.03 8.01 -33.47
N LEU A 118 -7.14 9.21 -34.05
CA LEU A 118 -8.09 9.49 -35.12
C LEU A 118 -7.82 8.68 -36.41
N ASN A 119 -6.57 8.26 -36.62
CA ASN A 119 -6.14 7.45 -37.76
C ASN A 119 -6.08 5.94 -37.46
N THR A 120 -6.64 5.48 -36.33
CA THR A 120 -6.60 4.06 -35.98
C THR A 120 -7.52 3.24 -36.89
N GLN A 121 -6.94 2.23 -37.54
CA GLN A 121 -7.64 1.33 -38.47
C GLN A 121 -7.66 -0.11 -37.92
N ASN A 122 -8.65 -0.88 -38.38
CA ASN A 122 -8.70 -2.32 -38.14
C ASN A 122 -7.77 -3.08 -39.12
N SER A 123 -7.73 -4.41 -38.99
CA SER A 123 -6.93 -5.30 -39.87
C SER A 123 -7.30 -5.22 -41.37
N GLU A 124 -8.47 -4.67 -41.70
CA GLU A 124 -8.95 -4.48 -43.08
C GLU A 124 -8.67 -3.06 -43.61
N GLY A 125 -7.95 -2.22 -42.88
CA GLY A 125 -7.67 -0.82 -43.27
C GLY A 125 -8.85 0.14 -43.11
N LYS A 126 -9.91 -0.25 -42.39
CA LYS A 126 -11.07 0.61 -42.11
C LYS A 126 -10.91 1.31 -40.77
N LEU A 127 -11.35 2.57 -40.66
CA LEU A 127 -11.37 3.30 -39.40
C LEU A 127 -12.18 2.55 -38.34
N LEU A 128 -11.70 2.55 -37.12
CA LEU A 128 -12.40 1.91 -36.00
C LEU A 128 -13.68 2.69 -35.66
N GLN A 129 -14.75 1.95 -35.37
CA GLN A 129 -16.02 2.55 -34.93
C GLN A 129 -16.01 2.99 -33.47
N PHE A 130 -15.00 2.61 -32.69
CA PHE A 130 -14.91 2.96 -31.26
C PHE A 130 -13.47 3.00 -30.80
N VAL A 131 -13.01 4.20 -30.43
CA VAL A 131 -11.68 4.43 -29.84
C VAL A 131 -11.81 5.36 -28.64
N SER A 132 -10.99 5.16 -27.61
CA SER A 132 -10.98 6.07 -26.47
C SER A 132 -10.03 7.22 -26.71
N LEU A 133 -10.52 8.45 -26.62
CA LEU A 133 -9.73 9.67 -26.69
C LEU A 133 -9.10 9.99 -25.32
N LYS A 134 -9.91 9.99 -24.27
CA LYS A 134 -9.44 10.22 -22.89
C LYS A 134 -10.44 9.64 -21.87
N ARG A 135 -9.91 9.06 -20.82
CA ARG A 135 -10.67 8.66 -19.62
C ARG A 135 -10.51 9.69 -18.50
N GLN A 136 -11.40 9.63 -17.52
CA GLN A 136 -11.38 10.47 -16.31
C GLN A 136 -11.39 11.97 -16.63
N VAL A 137 -12.26 12.36 -17.57
CA VAL A 137 -12.46 13.74 -18.05
C VAL A 137 -13.38 14.48 -17.09
N GLU A 138 -13.04 15.70 -16.72
CA GLU A 138 -13.83 16.53 -15.79
C GLU A 138 -14.94 17.30 -16.51
N GLN A 139 -15.98 17.73 -15.76
CA GLN A 139 -17.16 18.38 -16.33
C GLN A 139 -16.84 19.58 -17.23
N GLY A 140 -15.88 20.44 -16.84
CA GLY A 140 -15.51 21.61 -17.65
C GLY A 140 -14.88 21.28 -19.00
N GLU A 141 -14.13 20.16 -19.09
CA GLU A 141 -13.62 19.65 -20.36
C GLU A 141 -14.78 19.12 -21.22
N ILE A 142 -15.76 18.43 -20.60
CA ILE A 142 -16.96 17.91 -21.29
C ILE A 142 -17.80 19.05 -21.88
N ASP A 143 -18.02 20.12 -21.13
CA ASP A 143 -18.76 21.28 -21.62
C ASP A 143 -18.06 21.90 -22.84
N SER A 144 -16.72 21.95 -22.80
CA SER A 144 -15.91 22.43 -23.93
C SER A 144 -15.99 21.49 -25.15
N ILE A 145 -16.00 20.18 -24.96
CA ILE A 145 -16.19 19.18 -26.02
C ILE A 145 -17.59 19.31 -26.64
N ASN A 146 -18.63 19.45 -25.83
CA ASN A 146 -20.00 19.62 -26.31
C ASN A 146 -20.15 20.88 -27.19
N ASN A 147 -19.44 21.96 -26.85
CA ASN A 147 -19.44 23.20 -27.64
C ASN A 147 -18.84 23.04 -29.06
N LEU A 148 -17.98 22.04 -29.30
CA LEU A 148 -17.46 21.72 -30.62
C LEU A 148 -18.54 21.16 -31.55
N LYS A 149 -19.60 20.54 -30.99
CA LYS A 149 -20.71 19.91 -31.73
C LYS A 149 -20.24 18.87 -32.75
N TYR A 150 -19.10 18.23 -32.52
CA TYR A 150 -18.56 17.18 -33.39
C TYR A 150 -19.42 15.92 -33.29
N LYS A 151 -20.01 15.48 -34.41
CA LYS A 151 -20.71 14.19 -34.46
C LYS A 151 -19.68 13.06 -34.39
N GLY A 152 -20.08 11.97 -33.72
CA GLY A 152 -19.20 10.81 -33.51
C GLY A 152 -18.39 10.87 -32.22
N ILE A 153 -18.41 11.98 -31.48
CA ILE A 153 -17.88 12.02 -30.12
C ILE A 153 -18.92 11.40 -29.18
N ILE A 154 -18.49 10.46 -28.35
CA ILE A 154 -19.34 9.71 -27.41
C ILE A 154 -18.83 10.02 -26.00
N ILE A 155 -19.75 10.54 -25.17
CA ILE A 155 -19.46 10.85 -23.76
C ILE A 155 -20.21 9.84 -22.90
N SER A 156 -19.47 9.16 -22.04
CA SER A 156 -20.03 8.17 -21.10
C SER A 156 -19.53 8.42 -19.68
N SER A 157 -20.26 7.92 -18.69
CA SER A 157 -19.84 8.00 -17.29
C SER A 157 -18.58 7.18 -17.05
N ASP A 158 -17.67 7.71 -16.26
CA ASP A 158 -16.47 7.03 -15.76
C ASP A 158 -16.27 7.35 -14.27
N VAL A 159 -15.35 6.66 -13.62
CA VAL A 159 -15.05 6.81 -12.20
C VAL A 159 -13.56 7.12 -12.04
N LYS A 160 -13.25 8.10 -11.18
CA LYS A 160 -11.88 8.49 -10.83
C LYS A 160 -11.65 8.25 -9.35
N ARG A 161 -10.53 7.59 -9.02
CA ARG A 161 -10.06 7.44 -7.64
C ARG A 161 -9.37 8.71 -7.21
N ILE A 162 -9.72 9.21 -6.01
CA ILE A 162 -9.12 10.39 -5.40
C ILE A 162 -8.55 10.00 -4.03
N TYR A 163 -7.36 10.50 -3.78
CA TYR A 163 -6.69 10.44 -2.48
C TYR A 163 -6.60 11.88 -1.96
N PRO A 164 -7.50 12.29 -1.03
CA PRO A 164 -7.67 13.71 -0.65
C PRO A 164 -6.37 14.36 -0.14
N ASN A 165 -5.54 13.58 0.53
CA ASN A 165 -4.30 14.05 1.16
C ASN A 165 -3.04 13.70 0.35
N ASP A 166 -3.16 13.55 -0.98
CA ASP A 166 -2.06 13.35 -1.95
C ASP A 166 -1.04 12.26 -1.57
N ALA A 167 -0.01 12.60 -0.80
CA ALA A 167 1.08 11.69 -0.45
C ALA A 167 0.90 10.99 0.91
N PHE A 168 -0.14 11.34 1.66
CA PHE A 168 -0.41 10.79 2.98
C PHE A 168 -0.61 9.27 2.93
N LEU A 169 0.10 8.56 3.81
CA LEU A 169 0.03 7.09 3.94
C LEU A 169 0.32 6.34 2.61
N SER A 170 1.14 6.94 1.73
CA SER A 170 1.24 6.55 0.32
C SER A 170 1.65 5.09 0.12
N GLN A 171 2.66 4.60 0.84
CA GLN A 171 3.15 3.22 0.68
C GLN A 171 2.22 2.18 1.32
N VAL A 172 1.31 2.59 2.22
CA VAL A 172 0.31 1.70 2.84
C VAL A 172 -0.97 1.67 2.02
N LEU A 173 -1.49 2.86 1.64
CA LEU A 173 -2.68 2.93 0.78
C LEU A 173 -2.41 2.29 -0.56
N GLY A 174 -1.31 2.69 -1.20
CA GLY A 174 -1.08 2.34 -2.58
C GLY A 174 -2.01 3.10 -3.53
N HIS A 175 -1.94 2.76 -4.81
CA HIS A 175 -2.73 3.40 -5.85
C HIS A 175 -3.32 2.37 -6.82
N ILE A 176 -4.23 2.83 -7.67
CA ILE A 176 -4.83 2.04 -8.73
C ILE A 176 -4.27 2.42 -10.10
N ASN A 177 -4.36 1.50 -11.05
CA ASN A 177 -4.11 1.81 -12.46
C ASN A 177 -5.35 2.43 -13.13
N LEU A 178 -5.22 2.83 -14.39
CA LEU A 178 -6.33 3.41 -15.18
C LEU A 178 -7.54 2.46 -15.34
N ASN A 179 -7.34 1.16 -15.18
CA ASN A 179 -8.43 0.18 -15.24
C ASN A 179 -9.15 -0.03 -13.91
N GLY A 180 -8.75 0.73 -12.86
CA GLY A 180 -9.35 0.63 -11.54
C GLY A 180 -8.84 -0.53 -10.68
N SER A 181 -7.78 -1.24 -11.10
CA SER A 181 -7.17 -2.32 -10.33
C SER A 181 -6.05 -1.80 -9.43
N GLY A 182 -5.99 -2.31 -8.20
CA GLY A 182 -4.92 -1.96 -7.25
C GLY A 182 -3.55 -2.40 -7.75
N VAL A 183 -2.54 -1.53 -7.57
CA VAL A 183 -1.15 -1.75 -7.99
C VAL A 183 -0.27 -2.15 -6.81
N ASN A 184 -0.42 -1.50 -5.68
CA ASN A 184 0.33 -1.73 -4.46
C ASN A 184 -0.50 -1.41 -3.21
N GLY A 185 0.08 -1.56 -2.02
CA GLY A 185 -0.57 -1.25 -0.75
C GLY A 185 -1.88 -2.00 -0.52
N VAL A 186 -2.77 -1.44 0.29
CA VAL A 186 -4.09 -2.02 0.59
C VAL A 186 -5.02 -2.01 -0.63
N GLU A 187 -4.81 -1.08 -1.57
CA GLU A 187 -5.52 -1.07 -2.85
C GLU A 187 -5.32 -2.39 -3.62
N LEU A 188 -4.12 -2.98 -3.54
CA LEU A 188 -3.82 -4.29 -4.13
C LEU A 188 -4.31 -5.43 -3.24
N SER A 189 -3.96 -5.42 -1.94
CA SER A 189 -4.28 -6.52 -1.02
C SER A 189 -5.79 -6.76 -0.91
N TYR A 190 -6.58 -5.69 -0.94
CA TYR A 190 -8.03 -5.74 -0.79
C TYR A 190 -8.78 -5.47 -2.10
N ASN A 191 -8.11 -5.60 -3.25
CA ASN A 191 -8.69 -5.28 -4.55
C ASN A 191 -10.01 -6.02 -4.80
N ASN A 192 -10.13 -7.29 -4.41
CA ASN A 192 -11.33 -8.11 -4.61
C ASN A 192 -12.56 -7.58 -3.84
N TYR A 193 -12.36 -6.88 -2.74
CA TYR A 193 -13.43 -6.24 -1.98
C TYR A 193 -13.73 -4.84 -2.48
N LEU A 194 -12.67 -4.08 -2.82
CA LEU A 194 -12.78 -2.67 -3.18
C LEU A 194 -13.30 -2.47 -4.62
N ALA A 195 -12.97 -3.34 -5.57
CA ALA A 195 -13.19 -3.07 -6.99
C ALA A 195 -14.66 -3.03 -7.41
N GLY A 196 -15.54 -3.76 -6.73
CA GLY A 196 -16.93 -3.94 -7.17
C GLY A 196 -17.05 -4.80 -8.42
N THR A 197 -18.27 -4.87 -8.97
CA THR A 197 -18.57 -5.62 -10.21
C THR A 197 -19.19 -4.66 -11.24
N PRO A 198 -18.64 -4.56 -12.46
CA PRO A 198 -19.20 -3.70 -13.50
C PRO A 198 -20.63 -4.11 -13.87
N GLY A 199 -21.47 -3.10 -14.13
CA GLY A 199 -22.75 -3.27 -14.77
C GLY A 199 -22.63 -3.22 -16.30
N VAL A 200 -23.75 -3.45 -16.98
CA VAL A 200 -23.83 -3.40 -18.44
C VAL A 200 -25.13 -2.70 -18.85
N LYS A 201 -25.00 -1.67 -19.69
CA LYS A 201 -26.13 -1.07 -20.41
C LYS A 201 -26.10 -1.57 -21.86
N VAL A 202 -27.13 -2.27 -22.28
CA VAL A 202 -27.28 -2.74 -23.66
C VAL A 202 -28.23 -1.79 -24.38
N VAL A 203 -27.75 -1.09 -25.39
CA VAL A 203 -28.51 -0.08 -26.15
C VAL A 203 -28.49 -0.39 -27.64
N GLN A 204 -29.54 0.04 -28.36
CA GLN A 204 -29.51 0.07 -29.81
C GLN A 204 -29.14 1.47 -30.30
N LEU A 205 -28.20 1.53 -31.22
CA LEU A 205 -27.70 2.77 -31.80
C LEU A 205 -28.17 2.95 -33.24
N ASP A 206 -28.42 4.21 -33.63
CA ASP A 206 -28.64 4.57 -35.03
C ASP A 206 -27.30 4.55 -35.81
N LYS A 207 -27.39 4.79 -37.13
CA LYS A 207 -26.20 4.91 -38.03
C LYS A 207 -25.24 6.05 -37.68
N ASN A 208 -25.62 6.96 -36.78
CA ASN A 208 -24.80 8.07 -36.31
C ASN A 208 -24.30 7.85 -34.87
N SER A 209 -24.47 6.62 -34.35
CA SER A 209 -24.10 6.23 -32.97
C SER A 209 -24.91 6.92 -31.86
N ASN A 210 -26.10 7.44 -32.18
CA ASN A 210 -27.04 7.94 -31.16
C ASN A 210 -27.93 6.80 -30.65
N GLU A 211 -28.28 6.82 -29.37
CA GLU A 211 -29.24 5.88 -28.81
C GLU A 211 -30.61 6.03 -29.53
N LEU A 212 -31.17 4.91 -29.97
CA LEU A 212 -32.51 4.91 -30.57
C LEU A 212 -33.55 5.12 -29.45
N PRO A 213 -34.35 6.20 -29.52
CA PRO A 213 -35.45 6.38 -28.57
C PRO A 213 -36.46 5.21 -28.70
N TYR A 214 -37.00 4.77 -27.57
CA TYR A 214 -37.98 3.69 -27.49
C TYR A 214 -37.45 2.26 -27.68
N THR A 215 -36.16 2.03 -27.65
CA THR A 215 -35.60 0.68 -27.51
C THR A 215 -35.46 0.32 -26.04
N GLU A 216 -35.95 -0.86 -25.63
CA GLU A 216 -35.75 -1.35 -24.27
C GLU A 216 -34.25 -1.57 -24.03
N ALA A 217 -33.66 -0.71 -23.22
CA ALA A 217 -32.27 -0.89 -22.77
C ALA A 217 -32.29 -1.93 -21.63
N VAL A 218 -31.64 -3.07 -21.85
CA VAL A 218 -31.34 -4.00 -20.76
C VAL A 218 -30.22 -3.41 -19.95
N THR A 219 -30.48 -3.07 -18.69
CA THR A 219 -29.47 -2.53 -17.78
C THR A 219 -29.24 -3.49 -16.64
N VAL A 220 -28.00 -3.95 -16.48
CA VAL A 220 -27.53 -4.64 -15.29
C VAL A 220 -26.79 -3.60 -14.46
N ASN A 221 -27.30 -3.27 -13.29
CA ASN A 221 -26.68 -2.28 -12.43
C ASN A 221 -25.32 -2.76 -11.92
N PRO A 222 -24.31 -1.88 -11.81
CA PRO A 222 -23.06 -2.23 -11.19
C PRO A 222 -23.25 -2.50 -9.69
N ILE A 223 -22.45 -3.40 -9.15
CA ILE A 223 -22.33 -3.63 -7.70
C ILE A 223 -21.11 -2.89 -7.22
N ASN A 224 -21.32 -1.88 -6.38
CA ASN A 224 -20.20 -1.10 -5.83
C ASN A 224 -19.29 -1.94 -4.94
N GLY A 225 -18.03 -1.56 -4.87
CA GLY A 225 -17.07 -2.17 -3.97
C GLY A 225 -17.42 -1.92 -2.49
N LYS A 226 -16.91 -2.79 -1.64
CA LYS A 226 -17.05 -2.68 -0.18
C LYS A 226 -16.03 -1.71 0.38
N ASN A 227 -16.38 -1.01 1.45
CA ASN A 227 -15.49 -0.09 2.15
C ASN A 227 -14.50 -0.85 3.03
N LEU A 228 -13.29 -0.31 3.16
CA LEU A 228 -12.22 -0.84 3.99
C LEU A 228 -11.89 0.20 5.07
N THR A 229 -12.11 -0.15 6.34
CA THR A 229 -11.64 0.64 7.47
C THR A 229 -10.30 0.10 7.94
N LEU A 230 -9.31 0.98 8.06
CA LEU A 230 -7.96 0.64 8.52
C LEU A 230 -7.84 0.77 10.06
N THR A 231 -6.80 0.16 10.61
CA THR A 231 -6.38 0.37 12.01
C THR A 231 -5.62 1.68 12.20
N ILE A 232 -5.22 2.31 11.11
CA ILE A 232 -4.49 3.58 11.08
C ILE A 232 -5.31 4.67 11.78
N ASN A 233 -4.64 5.47 12.61
CA ASN A 233 -5.18 6.71 13.17
C ASN A 233 -4.55 7.88 12.43
N GLU A 234 -5.37 8.72 11.81
CA GLU A 234 -4.90 9.84 10.97
C GLU A 234 -3.96 10.78 11.73
N GLN A 235 -4.30 11.17 12.97
CA GLN A 235 -3.46 12.08 13.76
C GLN A 235 -2.10 11.47 14.12
N ILE A 236 -2.07 10.17 14.43
CA ILE A 236 -0.81 9.46 14.73
C ILE A 236 0.01 9.29 13.44
N GLN A 237 -0.64 9.06 12.31
CA GLN A 237 0.02 8.96 11.00
C GLN A 237 0.62 10.30 10.56
N GLU A 238 -0.13 11.40 10.71
CA GLU A 238 0.38 12.74 10.41
C GLU A 238 1.62 13.08 11.24
N LEU A 239 1.57 12.80 12.56
CA LEU A 239 2.72 12.94 13.43
C LEU A 239 3.91 12.12 12.94
N ALA A 240 3.69 10.84 12.59
CA ALA A 240 4.75 9.96 12.10
C ALA A 240 5.37 10.46 10.79
N GLU A 241 4.56 10.92 9.83
CA GLU A 241 5.03 11.44 8.54
C GLU A 241 5.80 12.75 8.68
N ARG A 242 5.30 13.66 9.50
CA ARG A 242 5.98 14.93 9.79
C ARG A 242 7.34 14.68 10.42
N VAL A 243 7.39 13.85 11.47
CA VAL A 243 8.66 13.53 12.13
C VAL A 243 9.59 12.75 11.19
N ALA A 244 9.08 11.85 10.35
CA ALA A 244 9.90 11.13 9.38
C ALA A 244 10.54 12.08 8.36
N LYS A 245 9.79 13.06 7.87
CA LYS A 245 10.29 14.09 6.94
C LYS A 245 11.32 15.00 7.60
N GLU A 246 11.01 15.54 8.78
CA GLU A 246 11.95 16.36 9.55
C GLU A 246 13.27 15.60 9.81
N THR A 247 13.16 14.34 10.26
CA THR A 247 14.31 13.48 10.55
C THR A 247 15.14 13.19 9.30
N LEU A 248 14.50 12.99 8.14
CA LEU A 248 15.18 12.80 6.87
C LEU A 248 16.04 14.02 6.52
N GLU A 249 15.45 15.22 6.63
CA GLU A 249 16.11 16.48 6.30
C GLU A 249 17.23 16.82 7.32
N GLU A 250 16.94 16.73 8.63
CA GLU A 250 17.91 17.04 9.71
C GLU A 250 19.15 16.15 9.67
N ASN A 251 19.01 14.89 9.26
CA ASN A 251 20.12 13.94 9.25
C ASN A 251 20.70 13.71 7.84
N GLY A 252 20.20 14.37 6.80
CA GLY A 252 20.62 14.12 5.42
C GLY A 252 20.54 12.65 5.03
N ALA A 253 19.54 11.94 5.56
CA ALA A 253 19.39 10.51 5.43
C ALA A 253 18.86 10.12 4.05
N LYS A 254 19.07 8.87 3.64
CA LYS A 254 18.51 8.34 2.40
C LYS A 254 17.01 8.05 2.54
N SER A 255 16.63 7.45 3.66
CA SER A 255 15.22 7.20 3.99
C SER A 255 15.00 7.11 5.51
N VAL A 256 13.77 7.39 5.93
CA VAL A 256 13.31 7.23 7.31
C VAL A 256 12.03 6.44 7.31
N SER A 257 11.96 5.43 8.16
CA SER A 257 10.76 4.61 8.34
C SER A 257 10.34 4.60 9.81
N ILE A 258 9.07 4.87 10.08
CA ILE A 258 8.48 4.91 11.42
C ILE A 258 7.24 4.02 11.43
N THR A 259 7.21 3.06 12.35
CA THR A 259 6.02 2.22 12.59
C THR A 259 5.58 2.35 14.03
N ILE A 260 4.29 2.65 14.25
CA ILE A 260 3.66 2.80 15.57
C ILE A 260 2.54 1.77 15.67
N MET A 261 2.52 0.99 16.75
CA MET A 261 1.61 -0.14 16.90
C MET A 261 0.96 -0.18 18.29
N ASN A 262 -0.21 -0.82 18.36
CA ASN A 262 -0.75 -1.33 19.61
C ASN A 262 -0.17 -2.74 19.86
N PRO A 263 0.70 -2.91 20.85
CA PRO A 263 1.35 -4.20 21.10
C PRO A 263 0.39 -5.30 21.54
N ASN A 264 -0.80 -4.95 22.05
CA ASN A 264 -1.72 -5.90 22.68
C ASN A 264 -2.63 -6.62 21.68
N ASN A 265 -2.82 -6.05 20.49
CA ASN A 265 -3.69 -6.64 19.46
C ASN A 265 -3.04 -6.72 18.07
N GLY A 266 -1.86 -6.12 17.86
CA GLY A 266 -1.14 -6.14 16.59
C GLY A 266 -1.58 -5.08 15.58
N GLU A 267 -2.50 -4.19 15.94
CA GLU A 267 -2.91 -3.07 15.09
C GLU A 267 -1.73 -2.15 14.78
N VAL A 268 -1.53 -1.84 13.50
CA VAL A 268 -0.65 -0.75 13.06
C VAL A 268 -1.43 0.56 13.13
N LEU A 269 -1.02 1.45 14.01
CA LEU A 269 -1.65 2.75 14.22
C LEU A 269 -1.12 3.82 13.26
N ALA A 270 0.15 3.69 12.88
CA ALA A 270 0.81 4.50 11.86
C ALA A 270 1.98 3.75 11.23
N MET A 271 2.23 3.98 9.95
CA MET A 271 3.37 3.45 9.20
C MET A 271 3.79 4.49 8.16
N ALA A 272 4.83 5.25 8.45
CA ALA A 272 5.35 6.32 7.62
C ALA A 272 6.69 5.93 7.01
N ASN A 273 6.85 6.18 5.71
CA ASN A 273 8.12 6.06 5.00
C ASN A 273 8.41 7.39 4.29
N SER A 274 9.59 7.95 4.52
CA SER A 274 10.04 9.18 3.86
C SER A 274 11.30 8.87 3.02
N PRO A 275 11.34 9.28 1.73
CA PRO A 275 10.32 10.05 1.00
C PRO A 275 9.08 9.24 0.61
N GLY A 276 7.91 9.91 0.63
CA GLY A 276 6.65 9.40 0.08
C GLY A 276 6.46 9.78 -1.40
N TYR A 277 5.29 9.44 -1.98
CA TYR A 277 4.93 9.82 -3.34
C TYR A 277 3.45 10.24 -3.43
N ASN A 278 3.09 11.06 -4.43
CA ASN A 278 1.72 11.50 -4.62
C ASN A 278 0.87 10.39 -5.25
N LEU A 279 -0.15 9.93 -4.53
CA LEU A 279 -1.05 8.84 -4.95
C LEU A 279 -1.92 9.20 -6.16
N ASN A 280 -2.25 10.49 -6.32
CA ASN A 280 -2.99 10.98 -7.48
C ASN A 280 -2.09 11.13 -8.73
N LYS A 281 -0.75 11.12 -8.57
CA LYS A 281 0.26 11.24 -9.62
C LYS A 281 1.41 10.26 -9.37
N PRO A 282 1.17 8.94 -9.36
CA PRO A 282 2.17 7.95 -8.96
C PRO A 282 3.39 7.90 -9.89
N TYR A 283 3.22 8.31 -11.14
CA TYR A 283 4.31 8.47 -12.11
C TYR A 283 4.73 9.94 -12.16
N ALA A 284 5.65 10.35 -11.28
CA ALA A 284 6.15 11.71 -11.28
C ALA A 284 6.81 12.06 -12.64
N LYS A 285 6.55 13.29 -13.12
CA LYS A 285 7.08 13.76 -14.41
C LYS A 285 8.61 13.72 -14.41
N GLY A 286 9.20 13.02 -15.37
CA GLY A 286 10.64 12.86 -15.50
C GLY A 286 11.23 11.59 -14.88
N ASN A 287 10.49 10.84 -14.07
CA ASN A 287 10.94 9.55 -13.55
C ASN A 287 10.76 8.44 -14.58
N THR A 288 11.70 7.49 -14.60
CA THR A 288 11.50 6.20 -15.26
C THR A 288 10.49 5.36 -14.46
N SER A 289 9.87 4.36 -15.10
CA SER A 289 8.98 3.43 -14.39
C SER A 289 9.67 2.78 -13.17
N SER A 290 10.92 2.37 -13.33
CA SER A 290 11.72 1.76 -12.25
C SER A 290 11.96 2.72 -11.07
N GLN A 291 12.20 4.02 -11.35
CA GLN A 291 12.36 5.03 -10.30
C GLN A 291 11.04 5.28 -9.55
N ALA A 292 9.91 5.32 -10.27
CA ALA A 292 8.61 5.45 -9.67
C ALA A 292 8.30 4.23 -8.78
N GLU A 293 8.49 3.01 -9.28
CA GLU A 293 8.29 1.77 -8.52
C GLU A 293 9.13 1.71 -7.23
N ALA A 294 10.35 2.23 -7.26
CA ALA A 294 11.21 2.31 -6.07
C ALA A 294 10.58 3.16 -4.96
N THR A 295 9.83 4.23 -5.30
CA THR A 295 9.16 5.09 -4.31
C THR A 295 7.88 4.48 -3.74
N TRP A 296 7.29 3.49 -4.45
CA TRP A 296 6.06 2.82 -3.99
C TRP A 296 6.31 1.75 -2.94
N ARG A 297 7.58 1.33 -2.78
CA ARG A 297 7.95 0.28 -1.83
C ARG A 297 7.69 0.71 -0.40
N ASN A 298 7.02 -0.14 0.36
CA ASN A 298 6.89 0.01 1.79
C ASN A 298 8.11 -0.61 2.48
N THR A 299 9.13 0.21 2.76
CA THR A 299 10.41 -0.27 3.31
C THR A 299 10.26 -0.90 4.69
N ALA A 300 9.27 -0.50 5.49
CA ALA A 300 8.98 -1.13 6.78
C ALA A 300 8.59 -2.61 6.66
N VAL A 301 8.01 -2.99 5.52
CA VAL A 301 7.49 -4.33 5.26
C VAL A 301 8.41 -5.14 4.34
N SER A 302 9.02 -4.49 3.33
CA SER A 302 9.77 -5.18 2.28
C SER A 302 11.26 -5.29 2.55
N ASP A 303 11.88 -4.26 3.18
CA ASP A 303 13.32 -4.13 3.25
C ASP A 303 13.87 -4.81 4.51
N VAL A 304 14.89 -5.61 4.29
CA VAL A 304 15.57 -6.30 5.40
C VAL A 304 16.85 -5.57 5.76
N PHE A 305 17.12 -5.48 7.03
CA PHE A 305 18.35 -4.88 7.57
C PHE A 305 18.87 -5.68 8.76
N GLU A 306 20.16 -5.59 9.03
CA GLU A 306 20.73 -6.11 10.26
C GLU A 306 20.30 -5.22 11.44
N PRO A 307 19.58 -5.76 12.44
CA PRO A 307 19.00 -4.96 13.52
C PRO A 307 20.05 -4.38 14.48
N GLY A 308 21.27 -4.90 14.46
CA GLY A 308 22.30 -4.50 15.42
C GLY A 308 21.79 -4.62 16.87
N SER A 309 22.13 -3.65 17.70
CA SER A 309 21.85 -3.71 19.14
C SER A 309 20.36 -3.73 19.55
N ILE A 310 19.41 -3.42 18.67
CA ILE A 310 18.00 -3.65 19.01
C ILE A 310 17.70 -5.16 19.12
N PHE A 311 18.43 -6.04 18.43
CA PHE A 311 18.28 -7.48 18.53
C PHE A 311 18.62 -8.03 19.94
N LYS A 312 19.38 -7.29 20.74
CA LYS A 312 19.68 -7.63 22.14
C LYS A 312 18.41 -7.78 23.00
N VAL A 313 17.30 -7.15 22.61
CA VAL A 313 15.98 -7.38 23.27
C VAL A 313 15.53 -8.83 23.05
N ILE A 314 15.67 -9.35 21.84
CA ILE A 314 15.31 -10.73 21.49
C ILE A 314 16.25 -11.72 22.20
N MET A 315 17.54 -11.39 22.25
CA MET A 315 18.55 -12.16 22.99
C MET A 315 18.26 -12.21 24.49
N ALA A 316 17.92 -11.06 25.09
CA ALA A 316 17.57 -10.98 26.51
C ALA A 316 16.28 -11.79 26.82
N ALA A 317 15.28 -11.70 25.93
CA ALA A 317 14.06 -12.51 26.04
C ALA A 317 14.37 -14.00 25.99
N ALA A 318 15.27 -14.45 25.09
CA ALA A 318 15.71 -15.86 25.03
C ALA A 318 16.44 -16.28 26.29
N GLY A 319 17.38 -15.47 26.79
CA GLY A 319 18.14 -15.74 28.01
C GLY A 319 17.24 -15.92 29.23
N LEU A 320 16.26 -15.04 29.39
CA LEU A 320 15.26 -15.16 30.46
C LEU A 320 14.35 -16.38 30.24
N GLN A 321 13.84 -16.59 29.02
CA GLN A 321 12.90 -17.68 28.75
C GLN A 321 13.50 -19.06 29.02
N TYR A 322 14.77 -19.28 28.71
CA TYR A 322 15.46 -20.55 28.94
C TYR A 322 16.16 -20.60 30.29
N ASN A 323 16.01 -19.59 31.18
CA ASN A 323 16.71 -19.48 32.46
C ASN A 323 18.25 -19.57 32.31
N SER A 324 18.78 -19.11 31.17
CA SER A 324 20.23 -19.10 30.91
C SER A 324 20.94 -18.02 31.74
N VAL A 325 20.21 -17.05 32.28
CA VAL A 325 20.72 -15.96 33.10
C VAL A 325 19.72 -15.64 34.23
N THR A 326 20.24 -15.21 35.35
CA THR A 326 19.48 -14.70 36.50
C THR A 326 19.96 -13.31 36.86
N ASP A 327 19.18 -12.55 37.64
CA ASP A 327 19.56 -11.22 38.14
C ASP A 327 20.84 -11.21 38.98
N LYS A 328 21.18 -12.38 39.55
CA LYS A 328 22.39 -12.55 40.37
C LYS A 328 23.64 -12.85 39.57
N TYR A 329 23.50 -13.13 38.26
CA TYR A 329 24.67 -13.43 37.42
C TYR A 329 25.42 -12.14 37.10
N LEU A 330 26.74 -12.20 37.31
CA LEU A 330 27.64 -11.09 37.02
C LEU A 330 28.48 -11.38 35.76
N PHE A 331 28.40 -10.49 34.80
CA PHE A 331 29.20 -10.56 33.59
C PHE A 331 30.54 -9.82 33.81
N THR A 332 31.62 -10.41 33.36
CA THR A 332 32.93 -9.76 33.38
C THR A 332 33.25 -9.21 32.01
N ASN A 333 33.40 -7.89 31.89
CA ASN A 333 33.67 -7.19 30.65
C ASN A 333 35.01 -6.48 30.64
N ASN A 334 36.00 -7.03 29.93
CA ASN A 334 37.32 -6.47 29.72
C ASN A 334 37.46 -5.69 28.39
N GLY A 335 36.36 -5.35 27.76
CA GLY A 335 36.29 -4.62 26.48
C GLY A 335 36.44 -5.48 25.24
N SER A 336 36.77 -6.78 25.38
CA SER A 336 36.88 -7.73 24.26
C SER A 336 36.70 -9.16 24.68
N ILE A 337 36.32 -10.02 23.73
CA ILE A 337 36.20 -11.46 23.89
C ILE A 337 36.78 -12.18 22.67
N LYS A 338 37.54 -13.26 22.86
CA LYS A 338 38.10 -14.08 21.78
C LYS A 338 37.21 -15.24 21.43
N ILE A 339 36.85 -15.35 20.17
CA ILE A 339 36.03 -16.43 19.61
C ILE A 339 36.83 -17.09 18.48
N GLY A 340 37.36 -18.29 18.74
CA GLY A 340 38.32 -18.92 17.82
C GLY A 340 39.54 -18.03 17.57
N ASN A 341 39.80 -17.68 16.33
CA ASN A 341 40.91 -16.81 15.92
C ASN A 341 40.53 -15.32 15.81
N LYS A 342 39.25 -14.96 16.10
CA LYS A 342 38.75 -13.58 16.02
C LYS A 342 38.60 -12.98 17.41
N THR A 343 38.95 -11.71 17.57
CA THR A 343 38.67 -10.92 18.77
C THR A 343 37.55 -9.94 18.44
N LEU A 344 36.46 -10.00 19.20
CA LEU A 344 35.32 -9.11 19.11
C LEU A 344 35.38 -8.09 20.23
N TYR A 345 34.87 -6.89 20.00
CA TYR A 345 35.03 -5.75 20.90
C TYR A 345 33.66 -5.12 21.21
N ASN A 346 33.63 -4.42 22.34
CA ASN A 346 32.59 -3.42 22.56
C ASN A 346 32.77 -2.24 21.59
N ASP A 347 31.67 -1.48 21.46
CA ASP A 347 31.78 -0.18 20.79
C ASP A 347 32.83 0.68 21.48
N ASN A 348 33.66 1.38 20.70
CA ASN A 348 34.80 2.17 21.20
C ASN A 348 35.79 1.41 22.12
N LYS A 349 35.72 0.06 22.13
CA LYS A 349 36.51 -0.83 23.01
C LYS A 349 36.36 -0.53 24.51
N GLU A 350 35.20 -0.03 24.91
CA GLU A 350 34.90 0.29 26.31
C GLU A 350 34.96 -0.95 27.22
N LYS A 351 35.46 -0.73 28.46
CA LYS A 351 35.59 -1.74 29.50
C LYS A 351 34.64 -1.40 30.64
N TYR A 352 33.59 -2.17 30.81
CA TYR A 352 32.57 -1.91 31.84
C TYR A 352 32.86 -2.62 33.17
N GLY A 353 33.84 -3.51 33.21
CA GLY A 353 34.20 -4.26 34.43
C GLY A 353 33.19 -5.35 34.76
N VAL A 354 32.61 -5.34 35.98
CA VAL A 354 31.62 -6.30 36.41
C VAL A 354 30.24 -5.69 36.28
N GLU A 355 29.36 -6.35 35.54
CA GLU A 355 28.02 -5.88 35.17
C GLU A 355 26.95 -6.90 35.54
N THR A 356 25.78 -6.42 35.95
CA THR A 356 24.55 -7.22 36.04
C THR A 356 23.93 -7.44 34.66
N PHE A 357 22.95 -8.31 34.57
CA PHE A 357 22.20 -8.52 33.34
C PHE A 357 21.46 -7.23 32.88
N SER A 358 20.94 -6.45 33.81
CA SER A 358 20.37 -5.14 33.51
C SER A 358 21.42 -4.16 32.95
N ASP A 359 22.66 -4.21 33.48
CA ASP A 359 23.72 -3.30 33.05
C ASP A 359 24.20 -3.59 31.63
N ILE A 360 24.41 -4.87 31.26
CA ILE A 360 24.81 -5.21 29.88
C ILE A 360 23.76 -4.76 28.84
N LEU A 361 22.47 -4.77 29.21
CA LEU A 361 21.40 -4.27 28.34
C LEU A 361 21.41 -2.72 28.29
N LYS A 362 21.55 -2.08 29.46
CA LYS A 362 21.61 -0.62 29.65
C LYS A 362 22.77 0.01 28.85
N ASN A 363 23.95 -0.57 28.98
CA ASN A 363 25.17 -0.11 28.33
C ASN A 363 25.30 -0.59 26.88
N SER A 364 24.40 -1.47 26.46
CA SER A 364 24.45 -2.11 25.14
C SER A 364 25.76 -2.90 24.91
N ASP A 365 26.25 -3.60 25.95
CA ASP A 365 27.53 -4.31 25.98
C ASP A 365 27.54 -5.49 24.99
N ASN A 366 28.44 -5.47 24.00
CA ASN A 366 28.59 -6.56 23.03
C ASN A 366 29.20 -7.80 23.69
N VAL A 367 30.23 -7.63 24.52
CA VAL A 367 30.96 -8.72 25.19
C VAL A 367 30.01 -9.48 26.14
N GLY A 368 29.21 -8.74 26.91
CA GLY A 368 28.19 -9.34 27.78
C GLY A 368 27.14 -10.12 27.00
N PHE A 369 26.66 -9.60 25.85
CA PHE A 369 25.70 -10.30 25.01
C PHE A 369 26.29 -11.50 24.26
N ILE A 370 27.57 -11.47 23.87
CA ILE A 370 28.26 -12.66 23.32
C ILE A 370 28.33 -13.74 24.40
N THR A 371 28.69 -13.39 25.64
CA THR A 371 28.69 -14.32 26.78
C THR A 371 27.30 -14.91 27.03
N LEU A 372 26.26 -14.07 27.02
CA LEU A 372 24.87 -14.53 27.13
C LEU A 372 24.50 -15.50 26.00
N GLY A 373 24.90 -15.20 24.75
CA GLY A 373 24.67 -16.07 23.60
C GLY A 373 25.32 -17.45 23.75
N GLN A 374 26.54 -17.49 24.30
CA GLN A 374 27.21 -18.76 24.64
C GLN A 374 26.46 -19.54 25.73
N MET A 375 25.93 -18.85 26.75
CA MET A 375 25.12 -19.45 27.82
C MET A 375 23.78 -20.02 27.32
N ILE A 376 23.11 -19.30 26.38
CA ILE A 376 21.85 -19.77 25.76
C ILE A 376 22.14 -20.98 24.85
N GLY A 377 23.25 -20.96 24.13
CA GLY A 377 23.59 -21.96 23.11
C GLY A 377 22.85 -21.74 21.79
N LYS A 378 23.44 -22.22 20.69
CA LYS A 378 22.92 -21.96 19.34
C LYS A 378 21.55 -22.58 19.09
N GLU A 379 21.27 -23.76 19.67
CA GLU A 379 20.01 -24.50 19.53
C GLU A 379 18.84 -23.71 20.13
N ASN A 380 19.00 -23.26 21.37
CA ASN A 380 17.97 -22.50 22.09
C ASN A 380 17.77 -21.11 21.46
N LEU A 381 18.87 -20.44 21.10
CA LEU A 381 18.78 -19.14 20.42
C LEU A 381 18.05 -19.25 19.08
N TYR A 382 18.44 -20.21 18.25
CA TYR A 382 17.79 -20.43 16.97
C TYR A 382 16.31 -20.75 17.13
N LYS A 383 15.97 -21.65 18.06
CA LYS A 383 14.58 -22.03 18.38
C LYS A 383 13.77 -20.81 18.83
N PHE A 384 14.33 -19.97 19.72
CA PHE A 384 13.66 -18.77 20.20
C PHE A 384 13.45 -17.76 19.06
N ALA A 385 14.49 -17.46 18.28
CA ALA A 385 14.40 -16.54 17.14
C ALA A 385 13.34 -16.98 16.12
N LYS A 386 13.31 -18.27 15.77
CA LYS A 386 12.27 -18.82 14.87
C LYS A 386 10.87 -18.74 15.48
N ASN A 387 10.74 -18.94 16.79
CA ASN A 387 9.48 -18.78 17.51
C ASN A 387 9.06 -17.30 17.59
N ALA A 388 10.00 -16.38 17.69
CA ALA A 388 9.76 -14.95 17.63
C ALA A 388 9.46 -14.44 16.19
N GLY A 389 9.46 -15.32 15.19
CA GLY A 389 9.11 -14.99 13.81
C GLY A 389 10.29 -14.57 12.93
N ILE A 390 11.52 -14.55 13.46
CA ILE A 390 12.70 -14.14 12.70
C ILE A 390 12.97 -15.11 11.53
N GLY A 391 13.18 -14.56 10.34
CA GLY A 391 13.37 -15.33 9.11
C GLY A 391 12.09 -15.98 8.58
N LYS A 392 10.91 -15.41 8.88
CA LYS A 392 9.60 -15.80 8.35
C LYS A 392 8.73 -14.57 8.17
N LYS A 393 7.86 -14.56 7.17
CA LYS A 393 6.85 -13.50 7.02
C LYS A 393 5.96 -13.43 8.28
N THR A 394 5.60 -12.21 8.67
CA THR A 394 4.61 -11.99 9.73
C THR A 394 3.20 -12.29 9.25
N ASN A 395 3.00 -12.30 7.93
CA ASN A 395 1.71 -12.31 7.23
C ASN A 395 0.88 -11.06 7.53
N ILE A 396 1.54 -9.89 7.63
CA ILE A 396 0.84 -8.62 7.58
C ILE A 396 0.04 -8.54 6.28
N ASP A 397 -1.12 -7.93 6.32
CA ASP A 397 -2.05 -7.77 5.21
C ASP A 397 -1.64 -6.70 4.17
N LEU A 398 -0.33 -6.50 4.02
CA LEU A 398 0.29 -5.64 3.01
C LEU A 398 1.13 -6.47 2.03
N PRO A 399 1.20 -6.08 0.75
CA PRO A 399 1.96 -6.82 -0.25
C PRO A 399 3.47 -6.57 -0.12
N GLY A 400 4.28 -7.46 -0.70
CA GLY A 400 5.72 -7.28 -0.81
C GLY A 400 6.53 -7.58 0.45
N GLU A 401 5.97 -8.29 1.42
CA GLU A 401 6.65 -8.61 2.68
C GLU A 401 7.92 -9.43 2.48
N GLY A 402 9.04 -8.92 3.05
CA GLY A 402 10.32 -9.61 3.12
C GLY A 402 10.34 -10.69 4.20
N THR A 403 11.09 -11.76 3.96
CA THR A 403 11.17 -12.90 4.90
C THR A 403 12.18 -12.70 6.02
N GLY A 404 13.10 -11.73 5.90
CA GLY A 404 14.26 -11.66 6.77
C GLY A 404 15.27 -12.79 6.50
N LEU A 405 16.35 -12.85 7.27
CA LEU A 405 17.41 -13.83 7.13
C LEU A 405 17.90 -14.31 8.50
N ILE A 406 17.98 -15.60 8.67
CA ILE A 406 18.70 -16.28 9.76
C ILE A 406 19.34 -17.54 9.18
N LYS A 407 20.62 -17.77 9.46
CA LYS A 407 21.35 -18.95 9.00
C LYS A 407 20.69 -20.23 9.53
N ASP A 408 20.75 -21.30 8.74
CA ASP A 408 20.30 -22.61 9.21
C ASP A 408 21.11 -23.10 10.42
N LEU A 409 20.44 -23.71 11.37
CA LEU A 409 21.04 -24.16 12.64
C LEU A 409 22.34 -24.96 12.45
N LYS A 410 22.37 -25.84 11.44
CA LYS A 410 23.55 -26.68 11.15
C LYS A 410 24.77 -25.87 10.68
N SER A 411 24.57 -24.72 10.06
CA SER A 411 25.61 -23.86 9.51
C SER A 411 26.06 -22.75 10.47
N ILE A 412 25.41 -22.61 11.63
CA ILE A 412 25.81 -21.61 12.65
C ILE A 412 27.11 -22.07 13.30
N THR A 413 28.18 -21.28 13.04
CA THR A 413 29.49 -21.44 13.68
C THR A 413 29.52 -20.71 15.03
N PRO A 414 30.55 -20.92 15.89
CA PRO A 414 30.72 -20.14 17.11
C PRO A 414 30.86 -18.64 16.88
N LEU A 415 31.45 -18.22 15.75
CA LEU A 415 31.55 -16.82 15.37
C LEU A 415 30.17 -16.27 14.96
N ASP A 416 29.39 -17.00 14.18
CA ASP A 416 28.03 -16.60 13.81
C ASP A 416 27.14 -16.43 15.07
N LEU A 417 27.23 -17.36 16.04
CA LEU A 417 26.50 -17.23 17.30
C LEU A 417 26.89 -15.96 18.05
N ALA A 418 28.20 -15.66 18.09
CA ALA A 418 28.70 -14.46 18.74
C ALA A 418 28.21 -13.18 18.06
N THR A 419 28.25 -13.09 16.71
CA THR A 419 27.79 -11.91 15.97
C THR A 419 26.28 -11.76 16.03
N MET A 420 25.52 -12.85 15.94
CA MET A 420 24.06 -12.85 16.14
C MET A 420 23.66 -12.32 17.52
N SER A 421 24.49 -12.54 18.55
CA SER A 421 24.19 -12.10 19.92
C SER A 421 24.07 -10.57 20.06
N TYR A 422 24.63 -9.81 19.13
CA TYR A 422 24.45 -8.34 19.07
C TYR A 422 23.82 -7.85 17.75
N GLY A 423 23.18 -8.78 17.00
CA GLY A 423 22.30 -8.47 15.87
C GLY A 423 22.99 -8.28 14.53
N GLN A 424 24.17 -8.92 14.32
CA GLN A 424 24.85 -9.03 13.03
C GLN A 424 24.77 -10.48 12.51
N GLY A 425 24.77 -10.65 11.19
CA GLY A 425 24.56 -11.96 10.54
C GLY A 425 23.13 -12.48 10.65
N VAL A 426 22.19 -11.64 11.05
CA VAL A 426 20.74 -11.84 11.02
C VAL A 426 20.11 -10.60 10.42
N ALA A 427 19.11 -10.76 9.52
CA ALA A 427 18.42 -9.63 8.94
C ALA A 427 16.90 -9.76 9.16
N VAL A 428 16.24 -8.64 9.43
CA VAL A 428 14.80 -8.56 9.71
C VAL A 428 14.18 -7.41 8.94
N THR A 429 12.88 -7.50 8.64
CA THR A 429 12.12 -6.30 8.28
C THR A 429 11.73 -5.54 9.54
N GLN A 430 11.42 -4.25 9.40
CA GLN A 430 10.99 -3.44 10.53
C GLN A 430 9.73 -4.03 11.19
N ILE A 431 8.74 -4.46 10.39
CA ILE A 431 7.51 -5.06 10.92
C ILE A 431 7.75 -6.41 11.59
N GLN A 432 8.69 -7.21 11.08
CA GLN A 432 9.07 -8.48 11.67
C GLN A 432 9.71 -8.29 13.04
N TYR A 433 10.63 -7.32 13.16
CA TYR A 433 11.22 -6.95 14.44
C TYR A 433 10.16 -6.44 15.42
N MET A 434 9.24 -5.57 14.97
CA MET A 434 8.17 -5.02 15.81
C MET A 434 7.22 -6.10 16.32
N ALA A 435 6.89 -7.10 15.53
CA ALA A 435 6.08 -8.24 16.01
C ALA A 435 6.75 -8.97 17.19
N ALA A 436 8.07 -9.23 17.09
CA ALA A 436 8.84 -9.86 18.16
C ALA A 436 9.00 -8.96 19.39
N PHE A 437 9.27 -7.66 19.19
CA PHE A 437 9.36 -6.65 20.25
C PHE A 437 8.03 -6.49 21.00
N ASN A 438 6.92 -6.49 20.27
CA ASN A 438 5.58 -6.40 20.83
C ASN A 438 5.22 -7.63 21.69
N ALA A 439 5.78 -8.78 21.41
CA ALA A 439 5.62 -9.93 22.30
C ALA A 439 6.22 -9.68 23.69
N VAL A 440 7.35 -8.95 23.77
CA VAL A 440 7.89 -8.50 25.08
C VAL A 440 6.96 -7.46 25.71
N ALA A 441 6.44 -6.54 24.92
CA ALA A 441 5.56 -5.46 25.40
C ALA A 441 4.25 -5.99 25.98
N ASN A 442 3.63 -7.01 25.38
CA ASN A 442 2.30 -7.49 25.72
C ASN A 442 2.29 -8.71 26.68
N GLY A 443 3.42 -9.04 27.30
CA GLY A 443 3.50 -10.15 28.26
C GLY A 443 3.81 -11.50 27.62
N GLY A 444 4.41 -11.54 26.45
CA GLY A 444 5.01 -12.76 25.88
C GLY A 444 4.28 -13.36 24.68
N THR A 445 3.26 -12.71 24.14
CA THR A 445 2.46 -13.23 23.03
C THR A 445 2.84 -12.57 21.70
N LEU A 446 3.32 -13.36 20.75
CA LEU A 446 3.50 -12.94 19.36
C LEU A 446 2.12 -12.85 18.70
N ILE A 447 1.83 -11.72 18.05
CA ILE A 447 0.56 -11.43 17.36
C ILE A 447 0.89 -10.93 15.95
N THR A 448 0.13 -11.40 14.94
CA THR A 448 0.27 -10.91 13.57
C THR A 448 -0.05 -9.42 13.47
N PRO A 449 0.88 -8.59 12.95
CA PRO A 449 0.59 -7.21 12.63
C PRO A 449 -0.48 -7.11 11.53
N HIS A 450 -1.32 -6.05 11.56
CA HIS A 450 -2.32 -5.85 10.52
C HIS A 450 -2.71 -4.38 10.39
N VAL A 451 -3.20 -4.00 9.22
CA VAL A 451 -3.71 -2.67 8.89
C VAL A 451 -5.22 -2.65 8.62
N MET A 452 -5.84 -3.79 8.30
CA MET A 452 -7.29 -3.88 8.16
C MET A 452 -7.94 -3.97 9.55
N LYS A 453 -8.96 -3.14 9.78
CA LYS A 453 -9.87 -3.23 10.93
C LYS A 453 -11.13 -3.98 10.55
N GLU A 454 -11.82 -3.51 9.51
CA GLU A 454 -13.07 -4.12 9.05
C GLU A 454 -13.36 -3.82 7.58
N ILE A 455 -14.20 -4.66 6.98
CA ILE A 455 -14.78 -4.49 5.65
C ILE A 455 -16.29 -4.32 5.85
N SER A 456 -16.87 -3.31 5.20
CA SER A 456 -18.28 -2.96 5.34
C SER A 456 -18.89 -2.51 4.02
N HIS A 457 -20.22 -2.45 3.96
CA HIS A 457 -20.96 -1.83 2.88
C HIS A 457 -22.16 -1.06 3.41
N ASN A 458 -22.70 -0.18 2.59
CA ASN A 458 -23.86 0.64 2.97
C ASN A 458 -25.16 0.06 2.37
N ILE A 459 -26.15 -0.17 3.23
CA ILE A 459 -27.52 -0.51 2.84
C ILE A 459 -28.45 0.56 3.39
N ASN A 460 -29.15 1.28 2.50
CA ASN A 460 -30.13 2.32 2.87
C ASN A 460 -29.56 3.34 3.87
N GLY A 461 -28.31 3.77 3.67
CA GLY A 461 -27.65 4.75 4.53
C GLY A 461 -27.11 4.20 5.87
N LYS A 462 -27.22 2.89 6.10
CA LYS A 462 -26.63 2.22 7.28
C LYS A 462 -25.41 1.41 6.88
N THR A 463 -24.33 1.57 7.64
CA THR A 463 -23.14 0.74 7.49
C THR A 463 -23.38 -0.65 8.08
N VAL A 464 -23.13 -1.68 7.28
CA VAL A 464 -23.18 -3.09 7.68
C VAL A 464 -21.77 -3.64 7.59
N VAL A 465 -21.26 -4.17 8.70
CA VAL A 465 -19.92 -4.79 8.76
C VAL A 465 -20.03 -6.22 8.23
N ASP A 466 -19.25 -6.51 7.18
CA ASP A 466 -19.21 -7.84 6.56
C ASP A 466 -18.14 -8.73 7.19
N ASN A 467 -16.98 -8.13 7.52
CA ASN A 467 -15.83 -8.85 8.05
C ASN A 467 -15.02 -7.95 8.98
N GLN A 468 -14.52 -8.53 10.05
CA GLN A 468 -13.53 -7.91 10.94
C GLN A 468 -12.23 -8.72 10.90
N TYR A 469 -11.10 -8.04 11.13
CA TYR A 469 -9.83 -8.76 11.17
C TYR A 469 -9.83 -9.81 12.27
N SER A 470 -9.49 -11.05 11.92
CA SER A 470 -9.51 -12.20 12.84
C SER A 470 -8.25 -13.08 12.77
N ASN A 471 -7.35 -12.82 11.83
CA ASN A 471 -6.15 -13.63 11.60
C ASN A 471 -5.00 -13.23 12.52
N PHE A 472 -5.18 -13.32 13.84
CA PHE A 472 -4.17 -12.87 14.80
C PHE A 472 -2.97 -13.80 14.97
N ASN A 473 -3.08 -15.09 14.61
CA ASN A 473 -2.04 -16.13 14.76
C ASN A 473 -1.27 -16.03 16.09
N LYS A 474 -2.00 -15.89 17.19
CA LYS A 474 -1.44 -15.68 18.53
C LYS A 474 -0.66 -16.90 18.99
N ARG A 475 0.58 -16.70 19.47
CA ARG A 475 1.37 -17.73 20.12
C ARG A 475 2.22 -17.16 21.25
N THR A 476 2.27 -17.83 22.36
CA THR A 476 3.14 -17.46 23.48
C THR A 476 4.58 -17.88 23.19
N ILE A 477 5.52 -16.93 23.27
CA ILE A 477 6.95 -17.15 23.06
C ILE A 477 7.78 -17.01 24.34
N MET A 478 7.24 -16.31 25.33
CA MET A 478 7.84 -16.22 26.69
C MET A 478 6.76 -16.03 27.74
N SER A 479 7.11 -16.30 29.02
CA SER A 479 6.19 -16.09 30.11
C SER A 479 6.02 -14.61 30.50
N SER A 480 4.87 -14.26 31.05
CA SER A 480 4.49 -12.88 31.34
C SER A 480 5.37 -12.24 32.44
N ASP A 481 5.80 -13.00 33.43
CA ASP A 481 6.73 -12.55 34.47
C ASP A 481 8.11 -12.16 33.90
N LYS A 482 8.65 -12.97 32.97
CA LYS A 482 9.91 -12.71 32.29
C LYS A 482 9.81 -11.53 31.33
N ALA A 483 8.68 -11.40 30.64
CA ALA A 483 8.40 -10.23 29.81
C ALA A 483 8.32 -8.95 30.66
N ALA A 484 7.66 -9.00 31.83
CA ALA A 484 7.59 -7.88 32.77
C ALA A 484 8.99 -7.48 33.28
N LEU A 485 9.80 -8.46 33.68
CA LEU A 485 11.17 -8.23 34.12
C LEU A 485 12.00 -7.56 33.00
N LEU A 486 11.92 -8.07 31.78
CA LEU A 486 12.65 -7.48 30.64
C LEU A 486 12.20 -6.03 30.37
N ARG A 487 10.92 -5.72 30.52
CA ARG A 487 10.42 -4.34 30.37
C ARG A 487 11.03 -3.38 31.42
N THR A 488 11.24 -3.83 32.67
CA THR A 488 11.93 -3.00 33.69
C THR A 488 13.38 -2.72 33.31
N TYR A 489 14.08 -3.70 32.68
CA TYR A 489 15.44 -3.46 32.17
C TYR A 489 15.44 -2.49 30.99
N LEU A 490 14.48 -2.60 30.06
CA LEU A 490 14.35 -1.66 28.94
C LEU A 490 14.02 -0.23 29.40
N GLU A 491 13.29 -0.07 30.51
CA GLU A 491 13.08 1.22 31.14
C GLU A 491 14.40 1.80 31.70
N SER A 492 15.27 0.95 32.25
CA SER A 492 16.58 1.41 32.73
C SER A 492 17.50 1.91 31.60
N VAL A 493 17.38 1.33 30.38
CA VAL A 493 18.07 1.80 29.16
C VAL A 493 17.68 3.25 28.83
N VAL A 494 16.41 3.59 28.99
CA VAL A 494 15.88 4.93 28.77
C VAL A 494 16.21 5.87 29.92
N LYS A 495 16.16 5.41 31.16
CA LYS A 495 16.47 6.27 32.32
C LYS A 495 17.94 6.65 32.43
N LYS A 496 18.86 5.72 32.17
CA LYS A 496 20.30 5.87 32.50
C LYS A 496 21.24 5.25 31.46
N GLY A 497 20.74 4.79 30.31
CA GLY A 497 21.51 4.08 29.30
C GLY A 497 21.61 4.80 27.97
N THR A 498 21.85 4.02 26.92
CA THR A 498 22.07 4.52 25.53
C THR A 498 20.88 5.24 24.93
N ALA A 499 19.69 5.11 25.49
CA ALA A 499 18.47 5.77 25.04
C ALA A 499 18.01 6.92 25.97
N ALA A 500 18.88 7.46 26.83
CA ALA A 500 18.52 8.48 27.80
C ALA A 500 17.90 9.76 27.17
N GLY A 501 18.20 10.03 25.90
CA GLY A 501 17.59 11.12 25.15
C GLY A 501 16.07 11.00 24.97
N THR A 502 15.45 9.80 25.10
CA THR A 502 14.01 9.61 25.05
C THR A 502 13.33 9.74 26.42
N TYR A 503 14.10 9.87 27.49
CA TYR A 503 13.54 9.97 28.83
C TYR A 503 12.55 11.14 28.97
N MET A 504 11.40 10.85 29.58
CA MET A 504 10.37 11.82 29.95
C MET A 504 9.84 11.43 31.32
N ASP A 505 9.87 12.37 32.26
CA ASP A 505 9.50 12.12 33.65
C ASP A 505 8.04 11.67 33.78
N GLY A 506 7.79 10.63 34.56
CA GLY A 506 6.47 10.07 34.80
C GLY A 506 5.87 9.19 33.65
N TYR A 507 6.50 9.09 32.49
CA TYR A 507 5.94 8.33 31.34
C TYR A 507 6.47 6.89 31.20
N HIS A 508 7.51 6.52 31.93
CA HIS A 508 8.04 5.16 31.98
C HIS A 508 8.30 4.53 30.60
N ILE A 509 9.03 5.24 29.74
CA ILE A 509 9.37 4.72 28.41
C ILE A 509 10.43 3.62 28.59
N GLY A 510 10.21 2.45 27.96
CA GLY A 510 11.21 1.39 27.81
C GLY A 510 11.63 1.27 26.36
N GLY A 511 12.93 1.03 26.10
CA GLY A 511 13.37 0.93 24.71
C GLY A 511 14.83 0.53 24.55
N LYS A 512 15.26 0.39 23.28
CA LYS A 512 16.62 0.01 22.90
C LYS A 512 17.04 0.72 21.62
N THR A 513 18.27 1.23 21.62
CA THR A 513 18.97 1.80 20.45
C THR A 513 19.68 0.72 19.65
N GLY A 514 19.83 0.93 18.35
CA GLY A 514 20.65 0.12 17.46
C GLY A 514 21.36 1.00 16.43
N THR A 515 22.62 0.71 16.20
CA THR A 515 23.39 1.26 15.09
C THR A 515 24.10 0.09 14.43
N ALA A 516 23.80 -0.16 13.16
CA ALA A 516 24.36 -1.26 12.38
C ALA A 516 25.04 -0.74 11.11
N ASN A 517 26.07 -1.42 10.66
CA ASN A 517 26.63 -1.18 9.33
C ASN A 517 25.64 -1.63 8.26
N LYS A 518 25.56 -0.89 7.17
CA LYS A 518 24.74 -1.27 6.04
C LYS A 518 25.40 -2.37 5.23
N VAL A 519 24.66 -3.45 4.98
CA VAL A 519 25.09 -4.55 4.12
C VAL A 519 24.84 -4.20 2.65
N ASP A 520 25.78 -4.48 1.78
CA ASP A 520 25.62 -4.44 0.35
C ASP A 520 24.85 -5.68 -0.12
N SER A 521 23.68 -5.46 -0.70
CA SER A 521 22.81 -6.55 -1.17
C SER A 521 23.41 -7.39 -2.31
N VAL A 522 24.43 -6.89 -3.01
CA VAL A 522 25.07 -7.57 -4.13
C VAL A 522 26.30 -8.37 -3.67
N SER A 523 27.20 -7.72 -2.94
CA SER A 523 28.45 -8.34 -2.48
C SER A 523 28.35 -9.08 -1.15
N GLY A 524 27.29 -8.82 -0.35
CA GLY A 524 27.10 -9.37 0.99
C GLY A 524 28.06 -8.80 2.05
N GLY A 525 28.93 -7.84 1.69
CA GLY A 525 29.82 -7.15 2.60
C GLY A 525 29.22 -5.88 3.20
N TYR A 526 29.94 -5.24 4.14
CA TYR A 526 29.51 -3.95 4.68
C TYR A 526 29.98 -2.79 3.78
N ILE A 527 29.07 -1.83 3.55
CA ILE A 527 29.39 -0.60 2.83
C ILE A 527 30.08 0.37 3.82
N SER A 528 31.33 0.73 3.53
CA SER A 528 32.08 1.63 4.39
C SER A 528 31.40 3.00 4.55
N GLY A 529 31.28 3.49 5.79
CA GLY A 529 30.67 4.78 6.10
C GLY A 529 29.13 4.83 5.92
N LYS A 530 28.47 3.68 5.70
CA LYS A 530 27.01 3.60 5.59
C LYS A 530 26.43 2.81 6.75
N TYR A 531 25.48 3.44 7.45
CA TYR A 531 24.88 2.92 8.66
C TYR A 531 23.36 2.91 8.58
N ILE A 532 22.77 2.10 9.47
CA ILE A 532 21.34 2.12 9.76
C ILE A 532 21.20 2.37 11.25
N SER A 533 20.56 3.49 11.59
CA SER A 533 20.29 3.87 12.98
C SER A 533 18.85 3.53 13.33
N SER A 534 18.61 2.97 14.49
CA SER A 534 17.28 2.57 14.91
C SER A 534 17.05 2.77 16.41
N PHE A 535 15.80 3.02 16.77
CA PHE A 535 15.32 2.94 18.16
C PHE A 535 13.96 2.24 18.16
N ALA A 536 13.82 1.24 19.03
CA ALA A 536 12.54 0.60 19.32
C ALA A 536 12.15 0.89 20.77
N GLY A 537 10.92 1.36 20.97
CA GLY A 537 10.42 1.74 22.29
C GLY A 537 8.97 1.38 22.53
N MET A 538 8.57 1.35 23.80
CA MET A 538 7.21 1.13 24.25
C MET A 538 6.89 2.03 25.46
N ALA A 539 5.62 2.35 25.65
CA ALA A 539 5.18 3.15 26.78
C ALA A 539 3.72 2.82 27.18
N PRO A 540 3.39 2.91 28.50
CA PRO A 540 4.30 2.83 29.64
C PRO A 540 4.93 1.42 29.75
N ALA A 541 6.19 1.29 30.20
CA ALA A 541 6.89 -0.01 30.25
C ALA A 541 6.19 -1.04 31.16
N SER A 542 5.50 -0.59 32.20
CA SER A 542 4.74 -1.47 33.10
C SER A 542 3.53 -2.13 32.42
N ASN A 543 2.82 -1.37 31.57
CA ASN A 543 1.63 -1.84 30.82
C ASN A 543 1.55 -1.13 29.48
N PRO A 544 2.34 -1.56 28.48
CA PRO A 544 2.49 -0.88 27.22
C PRO A 544 1.16 -0.72 26.46
N LYS A 545 0.83 0.51 26.14
CA LYS A 545 -0.33 0.90 25.31
C LYS A 545 0.07 1.12 23.87
N VAL A 546 1.31 1.49 23.66
CA VAL A 546 1.89 1.78 22.35
C VAL A 546 3.33 1.35 22.30
N SER A 547 3.75 0.94 21.13
CA SER A 547 5.14 0.67 20.76
C SER A 547 5.47 1.39 19.47
N LEU A 548 6.74 1.74 19.27
CA LEU A 548 7.21 2.34 18.03
C LEU A 548 8.61 1.84 17.66
N ILE A 549 8.93 1.95 16.38
CA ILE A 549 10.30 1.87 15.88
C ILE A 549 10.54 3.00 14.89
N VAL A 550 11.71 3.64 15.03
CA VAL A 550 12.27 4.58 14.07
C VAL A 550 13.50 3.95 13.46
N THR A 551 13.56 3.89 12.13
CA THR A 551 14.73 3.39 11.38
C THR A 551 15.18 4.46 10.40
N ILE A 552 16.45 4.84 10.43
CA ILE A 552 17.05 5.87 9.57
C ILE A 552 18.14 5.19 8.75
N GLU A 553 17.97 5.17 7.44
CA GLU A 553 18.90 4.56 6.50
C GLU A 553 19.91 5.61 6.00
N GLU A 554 21.18 5.29 6.09
CA GLU A 554 22.29 6.13 5.64
C GLU A 554 22.18 7.58 6.14
N PRO A 555 22.11 7.82 7.46
CA PRO A 555 22.26 9.17 7.99
C PRO A 555 23.65 9.73 7.65
N ASN A 556 23.83 11.05 7.80
CA ASN A 556 25.13 11.69 7.59
C ASN A 556 26.23 10.97 8.39
N SER A 557 27.39 10.74 7.76
CA SER A 557 28.52 10.00 8.34
C SER A 557 29.06 10.59 9.65
N ASP A 558 28.89 11.89 9.87
CA ASP A 558 29.39 12.57 11.07
C ASP A 558 28.47 12.41 12.28
N ASN A 559 27.22 11.99 12.07
CA ASN A 559 26.19 11.88 13.10
C ASN A 559 25.29 10.65 12.87
N TYR A 560 25.86 9.45 12.89
CA TYR A 560 25.16 8.21 12.54
C TYR A 560 24.67 7.39 13.74
N TYR A 561 25.09 7.72 14.96
CA TYR A 561 24.65 6.98 16.13
C TYR A 561 23.16 7.18 16.43
N ALA A 562 22.46 6.09 16.76
CA ALA A 562 21.04 6.15 17.08
C ALA A 562 20.69 7.11 18.22
N ALA A 563 21.61 7.30 19.18
CA ALA A 563 21.44 8.28 20.28
C ALA A 563 21.31 9.72 19.77
N GLN A 564 21.88 10.03 18.60
CA GLN A 564 21.91 11.36 18.00
C GLN A 564 20.85 11.54 16.90
N THR A 565 20.29 10.45 16.39
CA THR A 565 19.37 10.44 15.23
C THR A 565 17.99 9.86 15.58
N ALA A 566 17.87 8.55 15.76
CA ALA A 566 16.59 7.88 16.01
C ALA A 566 15.99 8.18 17.40
N VAL A 567 16.83 8.43 18.41
CA VAL A 567 16.40 8.77 19.77
C VAL A 567 15.70 10.13 19.83
N PRO A 568 16.25 11.25 19.28
CA PRO A 568 15.55 12.52 19.23
C PRO A 568 14.21 12.45 18.47
N ALA A 569 14.19 11.77 17.32
CA ALA A 569 12.95 11.56 16.55
C ALA A 569 11.89 10.81 17.37
N SER A 570 12.30 9.75 18.07
CA SER A 570 11.39 8.98 18.93
C SER A 570 10.86 9.80 20.11
N LYS A 571 11.68 10.69 20.69
CA LYS A 571 11.22 11.62 21.74
C LYS A 571 10.15 12.57 21.23
N LYS A 572 10.36 13.17 20.05
CA LYS A 572 9.36 14.03 19.39
C LYS A 572 8.03 13.26 19.25
N ILE A 573 8.07 12.01 18.76
CA ILE A 573 6.89 11.18 18.60
C ILE A 573 6.22 10.91 19.96
N PHE A 574 6.92 10.40 20.97
CA PHE A 574 6.32 10.07 22.25
C PHE A 574 5.67 11.28 22.93
N SER A 575 6.28 12.46 22.85
CA SER A 575 5.77 13.67 23.49
C SER A 575 4.37 14.07 22.99
N GLU A 576 4.12 13.97 21.69
CA GLU A 576 2.82 14.30 21.10
C GLU A 576 1.85 13.10 21.17
N LEU A 577 2.38 11.88 20.97
CA LEU A 577 1.61 10.63 21.02
C LEU A 577 0.91 10.43 22.37
N PHE A 578 1.56 10.79 23.48
CA PHE A 578 0.96 10.71 24.81
C PHE A 578 -0.27 11.63 24.91
N THR A 579 -0.21 12.81 24.33
CA THR A 579 -1.36 13.71 24.27
C THR A 579 -2.49 13.15 23.39
N ILE A 580 -2.16 12.68 22.19
CA ILE A 580 -3.13 12.09 21.24
C ILE A 580 -3.84 10.88 21.86
N MET A 581 -3.10 10.04 22.59
CA MET A 581 -3.61 8.81 23.20
C MET A 581 -4.17 9.01 24.63
N GLY A 582 -4.11 10.21 25.19
CA GLY A 582 -4.55 10.48 26.56
C GLY A 582 -3.73 9.74 27.62
N ILE A 583 -2.44 9.51 27.37
CA ILE A 583 -1.52 8.88 28.34
C ILE A 583 -0.95 9.98 29.25
N SER A 584 -1.31 9.95 30.52
CA SER A 584 -0.84 10.94 31.50
C SER A 584 0.37 10.43 32.29
N PRO A 585 1.29 11.30 32.73
CA PRO A 585 2.39 10.92 33.60
C PRO A 585 1.87 10.51 35.00
N ASP A 586 2.58 9.60 35.68
CA ASP A 586 2.16 9.06 37.00
C ASP A 586 1.97 10.15 38.10
N SER A 587 2.75 11.23 38.04
CA SER A 587 2.63 12.35 38.95
C SER A 587 1.26 13.08 38.86
N ALA A 588 0.62 13.08 37.68
CA ALA A 588 -0.72 13.65 37.47
C ALA A 588 -1.82 12.74 38.06
N ASN A 589 -1.65 11.42 38.01
CA ASN A 589 -2.59 10.46 38.59
C ASN A 589 -2.58 10.48 40.15
N SER A 590 -1.45 10.78 40.78
CA SER A 590 -1.35 10.92 42.24
C SER A 590 -2.03 12.20 42.76
N ALA A 591 -2.09 13.29 41.98
CA ALA A 591 -2.78 14.51 42.33
C ALA A 591 -4.32 14.38 42.25
N VAL A 592 -4.83 13.64 41.25
CA VAL A 592 -6.27 13.39 41.09
C VAL A 592 -6.79 12.49 42.22
N ASN A 593 -6.04 11.46 42.62
CA ASN A 593 -6.42 10.60 43.74
C ASN A 593 -6.35 11.28 45.10
N LYS A 594 -5.41 12.22 45.32
CA LYS A 594 -5.39 13.04 46.56
C LYS A 594 -6.57 14.00 46.65
N ASN A 595 -7.04 14.54 45.55
CA ASN A 595 -8.22 15.42 45.54
C ASN A 595 -9.55 14.65 45.66
N ALA A 596 -9.59 13.36 45.28
CA ALA A 596 -10.77 12.50 45.49
C ALA A 596 -10.89 11.97 46.91
N THR A 597 -9.80 11.79 47.66
CA THR A 597 -9.79 11.35 49.06
C THR A 597 -10.04 12.50 50.04
N ASN A 598 -9.82 13.75 49.64
CA ASN A 598 -10.13 14.93 50.50
C ASN A 598 -11.55 15.48 50.31
N LYS A 599 -12.44 14.78 49.57
CA LYS A 599 -13.86 15.12 49.40
C LYS A 599 -14.81 14.05 49.97
N LYS A 600 -14.36 13.30 50.98
CA LYS A 600 -15.24 12.41 51.76
C LYS A 600 -15.27 12.87 53.20
#